data_c5baa67fea8fa3e2851ead955843b219
#
_entry.id   c5baa67fea8fa3e2851ead955843b219
#
_cell.length_a   1.000
_cell.length_b   1.000
_cell.length_c   1.000
_cell.angle_alpha   90.00
_cell.angle_beta   90.00
_cell.angle_gamma   90.00
#
_symmetry.space_group_name_H-M   'P 1'
#
loop_
_entity.id
_entity.type
_entity.pdbx_description
1 polymer ?
#
loop_
_entity_poly.entity_id
_entity_poly.type
_entity_poly.pdbx_seq_one_letter_code
_entity_poly.pdbx_strand_id
1 'polypeptide(L)'
;MSVKKNLSDLKNVGKATLRDLDILGIHSVDELVHEDATHLFEQLEKLTGKCHDPCMWDVFAAIIHEAKTGEPTSWWAWTAQRKILQKTGKLTHSSFGGRILKFM
;
A
#
# COMPACT_ATOMS: atom_id res chain seq x y z
N MET A 1 17.17 12.67 19.59
CA MET A 1 15.82 12.23 19.40
C MET A 1 15.27 12.67 18.06
N SER A 2 14.69 11.77 17.37
CA SER A 2 14.15 12.10 16.08
C SER A 2 12.76 12.71 16.22
N VAL A 3 12.46 13.62 15.34
CA VAL A 3 11.13 14.19 15.25
C VAL A 3 10.25 13.18 14.51
N LYS A 4 9.13 12.83 15.11
CA LYS A 4 8.20 11.94 14.45
C LYS A 4 7.51 12.65 13.32
N LYS A 5 7.45 11.98 12.18
CA LYS A 5 6.71 12.49 11.04
C LYS A 5 5.25 12.16 11.20
N ASN A 6 4.40 13.01 10.67
CA ASN A 6 2.99 12.68 10.49
C ASN A 6 2.86 11.90 9.19
N LEU A 7 1.76 11.18 9.05
CA LEU A 7 1.51 10.45 7.80
C LEU A 7 1.56 11.38 6.59
N SER A 8 1.05 12.58 6.73
CA SER A 8 1.02 13.55 5.63
C SER A 8 2.40 14.06 5.25
N ASP A 9 3.42 13.83 6.07
CA ASP A 9 4.78 14.24 5.78
C ASP A 9 5.51 13.23 4.91
N LEU A 10 4.97 12.05 4.76
CA LEU A 10 5.61 11.03 3.96
C LEU A 10 5.43 11.33 2.48
N LYS A 11 6.46 11.03 1.71
CA LYS A 11 6.37 11.14 0.27
C LYS A 11 5.29 10.17 -0.23
N ASN A 12 4.53 10.56 -1.22
CA ASN A 12 3.45 9.78 -1.82
C ASN A 12 2.15 9.76 -1.00
N VAL A 13 2.09 10.50 0.12
CA VAL A 13 0.86 10.56 0.90
C VAL A 13 0.15 11.88 0.59
N GLY A 14 -0.90 11.79 -0.20
CA GLY A 14 -1.80 12.92 -0.45
C GLY A 14 -3.11 12.69 0.26
N LYS A 15 -4.11 13.51 -0.07
CA LYS A 15 -5.41 13.41 0.57
C LYS A 15 -6.07 12.07 0.38
N ALA A 16 -5.97 11.51 -0.82
CA ALA A 16 -6.58 10.21 -1.11
C ALA A 16 -5.93 9.11 -0.29
N THR A 17 -4.60 9.12 -0.20
CA THR A 17 -3.89 8.12 0.56
C THR A 17 -4.19 8.24 2.04
N LEU A 18 -4.28 9.47 2.55
CA LEU A 18 -4.67 9.67 3.96
C LEU A 18 -6.05 9.10 4.24
N ARG A 19 -6.98 9.28 3.32
CA ARG A 19 -8.32 8.73 3.48
C ARG A 19 -8.27 7.20 3.51
N ASP A 20 -7.48 6.61 2.64
CA ASP A 20 -7.36 5.16 2.60
C ASP A 20 -6.74 4.62 3.88
N LEU A 21 -5.72 5.30 4.39
CA LEU A 21 -5.10 4.90 5.65
C LEU A 21 -6.07 5.03 6.82
N ASP A 22 -6.91 6.07 6.79
CA ASP A 22 -7.92 6.23 7.81
C ASP A 22 -8.93 5.07 7.78
N ILE A 23 -9.36 4.68 6.60
CA ILE A 23 -10.25 3.51 6.43
C ILE A 23 -9.59 2.27 7.01
N LEU A 24 -8.28 2.14 6.83
CA LEU A 24 -7.54 0.99 7.31
C LEU A 24 -7.22 1.05 8.80
N GLY A 25 -7.57 2.17 9.46
CA GLY A 25 -7.32 2.33 10.88
C GLY A 25 -5.88 2.72 11.21
N ILE A 26 -5.16 3.22 10.23
CA ILE A 26 -3.76 3.62 10.41
C ILE A 26 -3.71 5.14 10.55
N HIS A 27 -3.30 5.60 11.72
CA HIS A 27 -3.33 7.02 12.04
C HIS A 27 -1.96 7.62 12.37
N SER A 28 -0.92 6.79 12.37
CA SER A 28 0.42 7.27 12.70
C SER A 28 1.47 6.52 11.91
N VAL A 29 2.65 7.13 11.79
CA VAL A 29 3.79 6.49 11.14
C VAL A 29 4.21 5.25 11.92
N ASP A 30 4.12 5.30 13.25
CA ASP A 30 4.48 4.15 14.09
C ASP A 30 3.60 2.94 13.77
N GLU A 31 2.32 3.16 13.52
CA GLU A 31 1.42 2.07 13.14
C GLU A 31 1.78 1.52 11.77
N LEU A 32 2.15 2.42 10.86
CA LEU A 32 2.50 2.03 9.50
C LEU A 32 3.73 1.13 9.43
N VAL A 33 4.68 1.34 10.34
CA VAL A 33 5.93 0.57 10.38
C VAL A 33 5.67 -0.93 10.51
N HIS A 34 4.58 -1.30 11.15
CA HIS A 34 4.25 -2.70 11.40
C HIS A 34 3.40 -3.33 10.30
N GLU A 35 3.13 -2.59 9.24
CA GLU A 35 2.24 -3.07 8.20
C GLU A 35 2.99 -3.62 6.99
N ASP A 36 2.23 -4.33 6.16
CA ASP A 36 2.73 -4.93 4.94
C ASP A 36 1.87 -4.43 3.78
N ALA A 37 2.51 -4.07 2.67
CA ALA A 37 1.81 -3.47 1.54
C ALA A 37 0.73 -4.37 0.97
N THR A 38 1.01 -5.66 0.85
CA THR A 38 0.03 -6.62 0.35
C THR A 38 -1.18 -6.70 1.26
N HIS A 39 -0.92 -6.77 2.56
CA HIS A 39 -1.99 -6.84 3.55
C HIS A 39 -2.87 -5.59 3.50
N LEU A 40 -2.25 -4.40 3.44
CA LEU A 40 -3.00 -3.15 3.37
C LEU A 40 -3.83 -3.06 2.11
N PHE A 41 -3.27 -3.48 0.98
CA PHE A 41 -3.98 -3.45 -0.28
C PHE A 41 -5.22 -4.34 -0.23
N GLU A 42 -5.04 -5.57 0.26
CA GLU A 42 -6.15 -6.52 0.35
C GLU A 42 -7.21 -6.05 1.34
N GLN A 43 -6.78 -5.51 2.48
CA GLN A 43 -7.72 -5.00 3.47
C GLN A 43 -8.52 -3.83 2.92
N LEU A 44 -7.88 -2.95 2.17
CA LEU A 44 -8.58 -1.80 1.60
C LEU A 44 -9.67 -2.25 0.64
N GLU A 45 -9.36 -3.23 -0.21
CA GLU A 45 -10.37 -3.74 -1.13
C GLU A 45 -11.53 -4.39 -0.37
N LYS A 46 -11.19 -5.12 0.69
CA LYS A 46 -12.20 -5.79 1.50
C LYS A 46 -13.12 -4.79 2.20
N LEU A 47 -12.53 -3.77 2.80
CA LEU A 47 -13.28 -2.79 3.57
C LEU A 47 -14.13 -1.87 2.70
N THR A 48 -13.66 -1.57 1.51
CA THR A 48 -14.40 -0.68 0.61
C THR A 48 -15.33 -1.43 -0.34
N GLY A 49 -15.15 -2.75 -0.45
CA GLY A 49 -15.93 -3.55 -1.39
C GLY A 49 -15.65 -3.22 -2.84
N LYS A 50 -14.48 -2.66 -3.13
CA LYS A 50 -14.11 -2.22 -4.47
C LYS A 50 -12.74 -2.74 -4.84
N CYS A 51 -12.55 -2.95 -6.14
CA CYS A 51 -11.21 -3.20 -6.68
C CYS A 51 -10.47 -1.88 -6.76
N HIS A 52 -9.22 -1.88 -6.35
CA HIS A 52 -8.39 -0.70 -6.40
C HIS A 52 -7.30 -0.86 -7.45
N ASP A 53 -6.77 0.27 -7.92
CA ASP A 53 -5.68 0.26 -8.87
C ASP A 53 -4.48 -0.44 -8.22
N PRO A 54 -3.86 -1.41 -8.91
CA PRO A 54 -2.69 -2.08 -8.35
C PRO A 54 -1.57 -1.13 -7.95
N CYS A 55 -1.51 0.05 -8.53
CA CYS A 55 -0.52 1.06 -8.15
C CYS A 55 -0.64 1.47 -6.69
N MET A 56 -1.78 1.23 -6.06
CA MET A 56 -1.93 1.48 -4.63
C MET A 56 -0.97 0.61 -3.81
N TRP A 57 -0.70 -0.60 -4.27
CA TRP A 57 0.30 -1.43 -3.61
C TRP A 57 1.66 -0.74 -3.62
N ASP A 58 2.01 -0.14 -4.77
CA ASP A 58 3.28 0.57 -4.91
C ASP A 58 3.38 1.73 -3.92
N VAL A 59 2.28 2.46 -3.78
CA VAL A 59 2.22 3.57 -2.82
C VAL A 59 2.39 3.06 -1.40
N PHE A 60 1.68 1.99 -1.03
CA PHE A 60 1.79 1.43 0.31
C PHE A 60 3.22 0.95 0.58
N ALA A 61 3.83 0.27 -0.40
CA ALA A 61 5.20 -0.20 -0.23
C ALA A 61 6.18 0.97 -0.01
N ALA A 62 6.01 2.04 -0.77
CA ALA A 62 6.88 3.20 -0.66
C ALA A 62 6.74 3.88 0.70
N ILE A 63 5.51 4.07 1.18
CA ILE A 63 5.31 4.77 2.44
C ILE A 63 5.72 3.91 3.64
N ILE A 64 5.53 2.60 3.55
CA ILE A 64 6.00 1.70 4.60
C ILE A 64 7.53 1.71 4.66
N HIS A 65 8.17 1.69 3.50
CA HIS A 65 9.63 1.77 3.44
C HIS A 65 10.14 3.06 4.09
N GLU A 66 9.52 4.17 3.77
CA GLU A 66 9.93 5.45 4.37
C GLU A 66 9.68 5.45 5.88
N ALA A 67 8.57 4.86 6.32
CA ALA A 67 8.27 4.78 7.75
C ALA A 67 9.32 3.97 8.49
N LYS A 68 9.80 2.90 7.88
CA LYS A 68 10.78 2.01 8.51
C LYS A 68 12.20 2.56 8.47
N THR A 69 12.57 3.19 7.38
CA THR A 69 13.98 3.56 7.13
C THR A 69 14.24 5.04 7.14
N GLY A 70 13.20 5.84 6.99
CA GLY A 70 13.34 7.29 6.84
C GLY A 70 13.70 7.71 5.42
N GLU A 71 13.79 6.75 4.49
CA GLU A 71 14.20 7.06 3.12
C GLU A 71 12.97 7.22 2.22
N PRO A 72 12.72 8.43 1.70
CA PRO A 72 11.61 8.63 0.78
C PRO A 72 11.95 8.07 -0.59
N THR A 73 11.01 7.33 -1.17
CA THR A 73 11.15 6.81 -2.53
C THR A 73 9.89 7.14 -3.30
N SER A 74 10.01 7.20 -4.63
CA SER A 74 8.85 7.36 -5.46
C SER A 74 8.09 6.05 -5.53
N TRP A 75 6.75 6.12 -5.64
CA TRP A 75 5.96 4.90 -5.66
C TRP A 75 6.32 4.00 -6.84
N TRP A 76 6.69 4.59 -7.96
CA TRP A 76 7.02 3.79 -9.16
C TRP A 76 8.32 3.00 -9.00
N ALA A 77 9.12 3.30 -7.98
CA ALA A 77 10.30 2.50 -7.69
C ALA A 77 9.90 1.08 -7.27
N TRP A 78 8.65 0.88 -6.87
CA TRP A 78 8.16 -0.41 -6.37
C TRP A 78 7.33 -1.17 -7.40
N THR A 79 7.11 -0.56 -8.56
CA THR A 79 6.27 -1.17 -9.60
C THR A 79 6.80 -2.50 -10.09
N ALA A 80 8.10 -2.62 -10.27
CA ALA A 80 8.70 -3.88 -10.73
C ALA A 80 8.45 -4.99 -9.73
N GLN A 81 8.57 -4.70 -8.45
CA GLN A 81 8.33 -5.68 -7.40
C GLN A 81 6.87 -6.10 -7.36
N ARG A 82 5.97 -5.14 -7.50
CA ARG A 82 4.54 -5.45 -7.56
C ARG A 82 4.23 -6.39 -8.73
N LYS A 83 4.81 -6.13 -9.89
CA LYS A 83 4.58 -6.97 -11.05
C LYS A 83 5.07 -8.39 -10.83
N ILE A 84 6.17 -8.55 -10.14
CA ILE A 84 6.66 -9.88 -9.79
C ILE A 84 5.67 -10.60 -8.88
N LEU A 85 5.13 -9.90 -7.90
CA LEU A 85 4.15 -10.49 -6.99
C LEU A 85 2.88 -10.90 -7.72
N GLN A 86 2.43 -10.09 -8.66
CA GLN A 86 1.26 -10.42 -9.47
C GLN A 86 1.53 -11.65 -10.34
N LYS A 87 2.71 -11.70 -10.92
CA LYS A 87 3.09 -12.79 -11.82
C LYS A 87 3.20 -14.12 -11.08
N THR A 88 3.66 -14.08 -9.84
CA THR A 88 3.83 -15.30 -9.04
C THR A 88 2.59 -15.69 -8.27
N GLY A 89 1.53 -14.89 -8.37
CA GLY A 89 0.28 -15.18 -7.70
C GLY A 89 0.23 -14.77 -6.24
N LYS A 90 1.24 -14.07 -5.76
CA LYS A 90 1.28 -13.64 -4.37
C LYS A 90 0.50 -12.36 -4.14
N LEU A 91 0.16 -11.66 -5.22
CA LEU A 91 -0.68 -10.48 -5.15
C LEU A 91 -1.68 -10.57 -6.29
N THR A 92 -2.95 -10.63 -5.96
CA THR A 92 -3.99 -10.67 -6.98
C THR A 92 -4.35 -9.25 -7.37
N HIS A 93 -4.95 -9.10 -8.54
CA HIS A 93 -5.44 -7.81 -8.97
C HIS A 93 -6.52 -7.30 -8.05
N SER A 94 -7.30 -8.22 -7.54
CA SER A 94 -8.45 -7.84 -6.77
C SER A 94 -8.90 -9.06 -5.97
N SER A 95 -9.37 -8.82 -4.78
CA SER A 95 -9.97 -9.88 -3.99
C SER A 95 -11.29 -10.33 -4.56
N PHE A 96 -11.83 -9.61 -5.53
CA PHE A 96 -13.10 -9.97 -6.16
C PHE A 96 -12.87 -10.70 -7.46
N GLY A 97 -11.83 -10.37 -8.12
CA GLY A 97 -11.58 -10.87 -9.43
C GLY A 97 -10.95 -12.20 -9.38
N GLY A 98 -11.05 -12.58 -8.49
CA GLY A 98 -10.43 -13.72 -8.50
C GLY A 98 -10.22 -14.38 -9.76
N ARG A 99 -10.67 -13.96 -9.78
CA ARG A 99 -10.52 -14.55 -10.44
C ARG A 99 -10.15 -14.62 -11.50
N ILE A 100 -10.05 -14.22 -11.60
CA ILE A 100 -9.80 -14.27 -12.58
C ILE A 100 -9.01 -14.60 -13.14
N LEU A 101 -9.02 -14.56 -12.83
CA LEU A 101 -8.45 -14.80 -13.44
C LEU A 101 -7.97 -15.47 -13.94
N LYS A 102 -8.18 -15.65 -13.92
CA LYS A 102 -7.88 -16.30 -14.45
C LYS A 102 -7.45 -16.54 -15.24
N PHE A 103 -7.48 -16.19 -15.24
CA PHE A 103 -7.19 -16.39 -15.96
C PHE A 103 -6.62 -16.73 -16.35
N MET A 104 -6.87 -16.61 -16.01
CA MET A 104 -6.49 -16.96 -16.32
C MET A 104 -6.21 -17.41 -16.58
#